data_a91e703e688b7c70829d938e8321205a
#
_entry.id   a91e703e688b7c70829d938e8321205a
#
_cell.length_a   1.000
_cell.length_b   1.000
_cell.length_c   1.000
_cell.angle_alpha   90.00
_cell.angle_beta   90.00
_cell.angle_gamma   90.00
#
_symmetry.space_group_name_H-M   'P 1'
#
loop_
_entity.id
_entity.type
_entity.pdbx_description
1 polymer ?
#
loop_
_entity_poly.entity_id
_entity_poly.type
_entity_poly.pdbx_seq_one_letter_code
_entity_poly.pdbx_strand_id
1 'polypeptide(L)'
;MDALMVDEAHAFKNLFFATRMTRVAGLPATESARAFDMFIKTQHISKLNAGRGLVFATGTPISNTMAEVFTMQRYLQMLALRDAGLSHFDAWAADFGDTVVSLELAPDGSGYRVHTRFSKFTNLPELISMFRLMADVKTGEDLKLPIPKVAGGKPKVVPAPASEPLKRYVATLVARAEAIRAGGHKVDPRIDNMLKVTTDGRKAALDMRLVDPGAMDLPDSKVNKAVEEILRLWASTKKDRLTRLVFIDFSTPAAKAERGKKFSAYDDMKAKLIRRGVPEAEIAFMHDYNTDAE
;
A
#
# COMPACT_ATOMS: atom_id res chain seq x y z
N MET A 1 21.13 -24.13 11.66
CA MET A 1 21.01 -22.81 11.02
C MET A 1 21.36 -21.79 12.06
N ASP A 2 22.38 -21.00 11.83
CA ASP A 2 22.97 -20.13 12.84
C ASP A 2 22.32 -18.75 12.88
N ALA A 3 21.83 -18.27 11.73
CA ALA A 3 21.13 -17.00 11.61
C ALA A 3 20.11 -16.99 10.45
N LEU A 4 19.12 -16.12 10.57
CA LEU A 4 18.15 -15.77 9.54
C LEU A 4 18.17 -14.26 9.35
N MET A 5 18.50 -13.82 8.13
CA MET A 5 18.43 -12.41 7.73
C MET A 5 17.26 -12.23 6.77
N VAL A 6 16.41 -11.25 7.04
CA VAL A 6 15.19 -10.98 6.27
C VAL A 6 15.21 -9.53 5.84
N ASP A 7 15.33 -9.30 4.55
CA ASP A 7 15.12 -7.98 3.95
C ASP A 7 13.64 -7.74 3.66
N GLU A 8 13.23 -6.47 3.63
CA GLU A 8 11.84 -6.05 3.46
C GLU A 8 10.88 -6.76 4.44
N ALA A 9 11.30 -6.86 5.71
CA ALA A 9 10.61 -7.62 6.76
C ALA A 9 9.15 -7.17 6.97
N HIS A 10 8.79 -5.95 6.57
CA HIS A 10 7.39 -5.47 6.59
C HIS A 10 6.45 -6.34 5.74
N ALA A 11 6.98 -7.15 4.81
CA ALA A 11 6.18 -8.13 4.05
C ALA A 11 5.53 -9.21 4.94
N PHE A 12 5.99 -9.37 6.18
CA PHE A 12 5.49 -10.35 7.16
C PHE A 12 4.65 -9.72 8.28
N LYS A 13 4.27 -8.47 8.17
CA LYS A 13 3.52 -7.72 9.19
C LYS A 13 2.12 -8.25 9.51
N ASN A 14 1.50 -9.00 8.60
CA ASN A 14 0.15 -9.54 8.75
C ASN A 14 0.14 -10.89 9.49
N LEU A 15 0.94 -11.00 10.55
CA LEU A 15 0.90 -12.15 11.43
C LEU A 15 -0.35 -12.11 12.30
N PHE A 16 -1.14 -13.17 12.25
CA PHE A 16 -2.35 -13.30 13.07
C PHE A 16 -2.03 -13.27 14.57
N PHE A 17 -2.90 -12.65 15.34
CA PHE A 17 -2.99 -12.75 16.78
C PHE A 17 -4.46 -12.73 17.23
N ALA A 18 -4.75 -13.47 18.30
CA ALA A 18 -6.07 -13.46 18.91
C ALA A 18 -6.27 -12.16 19.70
N THR A 19 -7.47 -11.57 19.61
CA THR A 19 -7.85 -10.37 20.37
C THR A 19 -9.35 -10.39 20.67
N ARG A 20 -9.74 -9.80 21.80
CA ARG A 20 -11.13 -9.53 22.17
C ARG A 20 -11.66 -8.24 21.54
N MET A 21 -10.80 -7.42 20.97
CA MET A 21 -11.18 -6.16 20.30
C MET A 21 -11.91 -6.46 18.99
N THR A 22 -13.22 -6.44 19.03
CA THR A 22 -14.06 -6.64 17.84
C THR A 22 -14.49 -5.30 17.25
N ARG A 23 -14.60 -5.21 15.92
CA ARG A 23 -15.00 -3.99 15.19
C ARG A 23 -14.09 -2.78 15.39
N VAL A 24 -12.81 -3.03 15.68
CA VAL A 24 -11.78 -1.99 15.80
C VAL A 24 -10.93 -2.02 14.54
N ALA A 25 -10.87 -0.88 13.83
CA ALA A 25 -9.99 -0.76 12.68
C ALA A 25 -8.53 -0.65 13.08
N GLY A 26 -7.64 -1.06 12.18
CA GLY A 26 -6.20 -1.07 12.45
C GLY A 26 -5.70 -2.39 13.05
N LEU A 27 -6.58 -3.36 13.28
CA LEU A 27 -6.19 -4.71 13.65
C LEU A 27 -6.26 -5.64 12.42
N PRO A 28 -5.29 -6.56 12.23
CA PRO A 28 -5.33 -7.50 11.11
C PRO A 28 -6.54 -8.44 11.25
N ALA A 29 -7.40 -8.44 10.25
CA ALA A 29 -8.58 -9.30 10.20
C ALA A 29 -8.31 -10.64 9.48
N THR A 30 -7.16 -10.80 8.85
CA THR A 30 -6.82 -11.98 8.04
C THR A 30 -5.48 -12.54 8.46
N GLU A 31 -5.38 -13.87 8.39
CA GLU A 31 -4.14 -14.60 8.60
C GLU A 31 -3.36 -14.70 7.28
N SER A 32 -2.06 -14.41 7.35
CA SER A 32 -1.12 -14.65 6.27
C SER A 32 -0.33 -15.92 6.56
N ALA A 33 -0.55 -16.97 5.77
CA ALA A 33 0.21 -18.23 5.86
C ALA A 33 1.72 -17.99 5.78
N ARG A 34 2.17 -17.04 4.93
CA ARG A 34 3.57 -16.64 4.81
C ARG A 34 4.11 -16.02 6.10
N ALA A 35 3.34 -15.15 6.75
CA ALA A 35 3.74 -14.53 8.01
C ALA A 35 3.79 -15.57 9.15
N PHE A 36 2.85 -16.50 9.17
CA PHE A 36 2.83 -17.59 10.16
C PHE A 36 4.00 -18.56 9.97
N ASP A 37 4.33 -18.95 8.74
CA ASP A 37 5.50 -19.78 8.43
C ASP A 37 6.80 -19.08 8.88
N MET A 38 6.94 -17.78 8.60
CA MET A 38 8.07 -16.99 9.08
C MET A 38 8.13 -16.98 10.61
N PHE A 39 6.98 -16.85 11.29
CA PHE A 39 6.93 -16.85 12.75
C PHE A 39 7.44 -18.18 13.34
N ILE A 40 7.01 -19.31 12.81
CA ILE A 40 7.50 -20.63 13.27
C ILE A 40 9.01 -20.72 13.10
N LYS A 41 9.54 -20.31 11.94
CA LYS A 41 10.99 -20.33 11.66
C LYS A 41 11.78 -19.43 12.61
N THR A 42 11.29 -18.22 12.87
CA THR A 42 11.96 -17.29 13.82
C THR A 42 11.95 -17.83 15.25
N GLN A 43 10.83 -18.41 15.72
CA GLN A 43 10.77 -19.01 17.04
C GLN A 43 11.71 -20.23 17.16
N HIS A 44 11.81 -21.03 16.12
CA HIS A 44 12.73 -22.18 16.10
C HIS A 44 14.19 -21.73 16.19
N ILE A 45 14.60 -20.76 15.36
CA ILE A 45 15.98 -20.22 15.36
C ILE A 45 16.30 -19.55 16.69
N SER A 46 15.40 -18.72 17.21
CA SER A 46 15.53 -18.06 18.50
C SER A 46 15.75 -19.08 19.64
N LYS A 47 14.99 -20.19 19.62
CA LYS A 47 15.15 -21.26 20.60
C LYS A 47 16.51 -21.96 20.50
N LEU A 48 17.00 -22.25 19.31
CA LEU A 48 18.30 -22.89 19.08
C LEU A 48 19.47 -22.01 19.50
N ASN A 49 19.33 -20.69 19.36
CA ASN A 49 20.42 -19.72 19.54
C ASN A 49 20.24 -18.81 20.76
N ALA A 50 19.49 -19.26 21.78
CA ALA A 50 19.24 -18.51 23.02
C ALA A 50 18.76 -17.06 22.78
N GLY A 51 17.78 -16.89 21.90
CA GLY A 51 17.18 -15.58 21.56
C GLY A 51 17.94 -14.78 20.50
N ARG A 52 18.96 -15.36 19.87
CA ARG A 52 19.83 -14.70 18.87
C ARG A 52 19.61 -15.26 17.47
N GLY A 53 20.33 -14.70 16.48
CA GLY A 53 20.36 -15.21 15.11
C GLY A 53 19.25 -14.71 14.20
N LEU A 54 18.52 -13.67 14.58
CA LEU A 54 17.47 -13.05 13.76
C LEU A 54 17.83 -11.61 13.45
N VAL A 55 17.82 -11.26 12.17
CA VAL A 55 18.03 -9.89 11.68
C VAL A 55 16.92 -9.55 10.67
N PHE A 56 16.13 -8.55 10.98
CA PHE A 56 15.09 -8.02 10.10
C PHE A 56 15.48 -6.62 9.65
N ALA A 57 15.52 -6.40 8.33
CA ALA A 57 15.77 -5.09 7.74
C ALA A 57 14.50 -4.60 7.04
N THR A 58 14.15 -3.33 7.24
CA THR A 58 13.02 -2.69 6.56
C THR A 58 13.09 -1.17 6.68
N GLY A 59 12.72 -0.47 5.60
CA GLY A 59 12.52 0.98 5.63
C GLY A 59 11.18 1.41 6.22
N THR A 60 10.24 0.49 6.48
CA THR A 60 8.88 0.79 6.94
C THR A 60 8.42 -0.21 8.01
N PRO A 61 9.02 -0.18 9.21
CA PRO A 61 8.68 -1.12 10.28
C PRO A 61 7.20 -1.01 10.73
N ILE A 62 6.65 0.18 10.62
CA ILE A 62 5.25 0.48 10.90
C ILE A 62 4.70 1.25 9.70
N SER A 63 3.73 0.70 8.99
CA SER A 63 3.20 1.33 7.76
C SER A 63 1.71 1.66 7.85
N ASN A 64 0.89 0.81 8.48
CA ASN A 64 -0.56 0.98 8.48
C ASN A 64 -1.15 1.05 9.88
N THR A 65 -0.63 0.30 10.85
CA THR A 65 -1.24 0.17 12.17
C THR A 65 -0.19 0.03 13.27
N MET A 66 -0.55 0.46 14.47
CA MET A 66 0.27 0.28 15.67
C MET A 66 0.50 -1.20 16.02
N ALA A 67 -0.44 -2.08 15.68
CA ALA A 67 -0.32 -3.51 15.89
C ALA A 67 0.88 -4.15 15.15
N GLU A 68 1.42 -3.47 14.14
CA GLU A 68 2.62 -3.91 13.43
C GLU A 68 3.86 -3.88 14.35
N VAL A 69 3.92 -2.98 15.34
CA VAL A 69 4.99 -2.97 16.37
C VAL A 69 4.96 -4.26 17.17
N PHE A 70 3.79 -4.64 17.68
CA PHE A 70 3.61 -5.89 18.39
C PHE A 70 4.02 -7.10 17.54
N THR A 71 3.66 -7.11 16.27
CA THR A 71 4.06 -8.16 15.34
C THR A 71 5.58 -8.27 15.21
N MET A 72 6.29 -7.15 15.05
CA MET A 72 7.75 -7.15 14.96
C MET A 72 8.39 -7.61 16.29
N GLN A 73 7.85 -7.18 17.43
CA GLN A 73 8.30 -7.66 18.74
C GLN A 73 8.06 -9.18 18.90
N ARG A 74 6.97 -9.73 18.39
CA ARG A 74 6.74 -11.18 18.42
C ARG A 74 7.78 -11.97 17.65
N TYR A 75 8.24 -11.46 16.52
CA TYR A 75 9.32 -12.09 15.76
C TYR A 75 10.66 -12.04 16.50
N LEU A 76 10.99 -10.91 17.11
CA LEU A 76 12.35 -10.59 17.55
C LEU A 76 12.53 -10.59 19.08
N GLN A 77 11.47 -10.36 19.85
CA GLN A 77 11.49 -10.20 21.30
C GLN A 77 10.50 -11.11 22.06
N MET A 78 10.13 -12.24 21.49
CA MET A 78 9.08 -13.08 22.11
C MET A 78 9.38 -13.50 23.54
N LEU A 79 10.64 -13.73 23.88
CA LEU A 79 11.05 -14.06 25.27
C LEU A 79 10.80 -12.86 26.19
N ALA A 80 11.25 -11.67 25.84
CA ALA A 80 11.04 -10.46 26.62
C ALA A 80 9.54 -10.13 26.78
N LEU A 81 8.73 -10.32 25.73
CA LEU A 81 7.29 -10.17 25.84
C LEU A 81 6.65 -11.16 26.83
N ARG A 82 7.13 -12.40 26.87
CA ARG A 82 6.64 -13.41 27.83
C ARG A 82 7.02 -13.03 29.26
N ASP A 83 8.27 -12.65 29.50
CA ASP A 83 8.79 -12.27 30.82
C ASP A 83 8.05 -11.05 31.37
N ALA A 84 7.65 -10.10 30.50
CA ALA A 84 6.85 -8.94 30.84
C ALA A 84 5.33 -9.22 30.93
N GLY A 85 4.85 -10.44 30.63
CA GLY A 85 3.41 -10.74 30.58
C GLY A 85 2.68 -10.18 29.37
N LEU A 86 3.39 -9.69 28.35
CA LEU A 86 2.87 -8.96 27.18
C LEU A 86 2.81 -9.83 25.90
N SER A 87 2.87 -11.16 26.04
CA SER A 87 2.89 -12.08 24.90
C SER A 87 1.56 -12.16 24.12
N HIS A 88 0.46 -11.73 24.76
CA HIS A 88 -0.87 -11.63 24.16
C HIS A 88 -1.16 -10.19 23.74
N PHE A 89 -1.78 -10.03 22.58
CA PHE A 89 -2.06 -8.69 22.04
C PHE A 89 -2.89 -7.82 22.98
N ASP A 90 -3.92 -8.37 23.62
CA ASP A 90 -4.79 -7.60 24.50
C ASP A 90 -4.05 -7.06 25.74
N ALA A 91 -3.09 -7.80 26.28
CA ALA A 91 -2.23 -7.33 27.38
C ALA A 91 -1.29 -6.22 26.87
N TRP A 92 -0.62 -6.44 25.74
CA TRP A 92 0.25 -5.45 25.13
C TRP A 92 -0.51 -4.15 24.76
N ALA A 93 -1.72 -4.30 24.22
CA ALA A 93 -2.55 -3.17 23.84
C ALA A 93 -3.06 -2.38 25.04
N ALA A 94 -3.31 -3.03 26.17
CA ALA A 94 -3.70 -2.36 27.41
C ALA A 94 -2.61 -1.42 27.95
N ASP A 95 -1.33 -1.80 27.77
CA ASP A 95 -0.21 -1.00 28.24
C ASP A 95 0.23 0.07 27.25
N PHE A 96 0.20 -0.23 25.95
CA PHE A 96 0.84 0.60 24.93
C PHE A 96 -0.09 1.25 23.92
N GLY A 97 -1.38 0.95 23.94
CA GLY A 97 -2.28 1.46 22.95
C GLY A 97 -3.67 1.79 23.46
N ASP A 98 -4.34 2.65 22.72
CA ASP A 98 -5.70 3.05 23.00
C ASP A 98 -6.48 3.18 21.69
N THR A 99 -7.79 3.08 21.82
CA THR A 99 -8.70 3.28 20.70
C THR A 99 -9.19 4.72 20.63
N VAL A 100 -9.21 5.25 19.43
CA VAL A 100 -9.76 6.57 19.14
C VAL A 100 -11.05 6.41 18.36
N VAL A 101 -12.09 7.08 18.82
CA VAL A 101 -13.35 7.19 18.10
C VAL A 101 -13.33 8.47 17.29
N SER A 102 -13.48 8.35 15.98
CA SER A 102 -13.48 9.49 15.05
C SER A 102 -14.66 9.41 14.09
N LEU A 103 -15.11 10.59 13.66
CA LEU A 103 -16.03 10.72 12.54
C LEU A 103 -15.23 10.68 11.25
N GLU A 104 -15.36 9.61 10.50
CA GLU A 104 -14.69 9.44 9.21
C GLU A 104 -15.71 9.53 8.07
N LEU A 105 -15.30 10.19 6.97
CA LEU A 105 -16.11 10.17 5.75
C LEU A 105 -16.25 8.72 5.28
N ALA A 106 -17.46 8.32 5.01
CA ALA A 106 -17.72 6.99 4.46
C ALA A 106 -17.02 6.83 3.11
N PRO A 107 -16.43 5.66 2.79
CA PRO A 107 -15.66 5.44 1.56
C PRO A 107 -16.43 5.72 0.27
N ASP A 108 -17.75 5.71 0.31
CA ASP A 108 -18.67 6.01 -0.78
C ASP A 108 -19.12 7.47 -0.84
N GLY A 109 -18.65 8.32 0.11
CA GLY A 109 -19.02 9.71 0.18
C GLY A 109 -20.46 9.98 0.67
N SER A 110 -21.21 8.96 1.14
CA SER A 110 -22.61 9.08 1.57
C SER A 110 -22.80 9.81 2.89
N GLY A 111 -21.72 10.20 3.56
CA GLY A 111 -21.78 10.93 4.83
C GLY A 111 -20.69 10.53 5.80
N TYR A 112 -20.84 10.91 7.06
CA TYR A 112 -19.91 10.60 8.13
C TYR A 112 -20.37 9.37 8.91
N ARG A 113 -19.42 8.52 9.31
CA ARG A 113 -19.65 7.38 10.19
C ARG A 113 -18.72 7.43 11.38
N VAL A 114 -19.21 7.00 12.53
CA VAL A 114 -18.38 6.79 13.71
C VAL A 114 -17.51 5.55 13.47
N HIS A 115 -16.22 5.70 13.62
CA HIS A 115 -15.26 4.63 13.45
C HIS A 115 -14.30 4.55 14.63
N THR A 116 -14.21 3.39 15.26
CA THR A 116 -13.25 3.12 16.33
C THR A 116 -11.99 2.55 15.71
N ARG A 117 -10.85 3.16 15.96
CA ARG A 117 -9.55 2.76 15.43
C ARG A 117 -8.53 2.60 16.55
N PHE A 118 -7.75 1.53 16.53
CA PHE A 118 -6.58 1.37 17.39
C PHE A 118 -5.44 2.21 16.80
N SER A 119 -5.24 3.42 17.33
CA SER A 119 -4.36 4.41 16.69
C SER A 119 -3.67 5.38 17.63
N LYS A 120 -3.80 5.22 18.94
CA LYS A 120 -3.14 6.09 19.91
C LYS A 120 -2.16 5.30 20.74
N PHE A 121 -0.89 5.69 20.75
CA PHE A 121 0.09 5.14 21.67
C PHE A 121 -0.08 5.72 23.06
N THR A 122 -0.07 4.83 24.05
CA THR A 122 0.07 5.14 25.46
C THR A 122 1.42 4.61 25.93
N ASN A 123 1.94 5.11 27.06
CA ASN A 123 3.21 4.67 27.62
C ASN A 123 4.36 4.53 26.58
N LEU A 124 4.44 5.51 25.65
CA LEU A 124 5.38 5.50 24.54
C LEU A 124 6.85 5.40 24.97
N PRO A 125 7.32 6.02 26.09
CA PRO A 125 8.71 5.91 26.53
C PRO A 125 9.12 4.47 26.84
N GLU A 126 8.26 3.70 27.50
CA GLU A 126 8.49 2.30 27.82
C GLU A 126 8.53 1.43 26.55
N LEU A 127 7.56 1.62 25.67
CA LEU A 127 7.52 0.93 24.38
C LEU A 127 8.79 1.19 23.55
N ILE A 128 9.23 2.44 23.48
CA ILE A 128 10.45 2.81 22.75
C ILE A 128 11.67 2.16 23.41
N SER A 129 11.73 2.15 24.74
CA SER A 129 12.83 1.51 25.48
C SER A 129 12.89 0.01 25.17
N MET A 130 11.76 -0.68 25.21
CA MET A 130 11.68 -2.10 24.84
C MET A 130 12.09 -2.31 23.37
N PHE A 131 11.60 -1.47 22.47
CA PHE A 131 11.86 -1.61 21.04
C PHE A 131 13.34 -1.39 20.70
N ARG A 132 13.98 -0.41 21.33
CA ARG A 132 15.42 -0.12 21.17
C ARG A 132 16.36 -1.24 21.63
N LEU A 133 15.91 -2.14 22.48
CA LEU A 133 16.72 -3.31 22.86
C LEU A 133 16.94 -4.28 21.69
N MET A 134 16.07 -4.27 20.68
CA MET A 134 16.15 -5.14 19.52
C MET A 134 16.37 -4.41 18.20
N ALA A 135 16.16 -3.09 18.14
CA ALA A 135 16.14 -2.32 16.90
C ALA A 135 17.19 -1.21 16.89
N ASP A 136 17.99 -1.17 15.84
CA ASP A 136 18.78 0.01 15.45
C ASP A 136 17.98 0.82 14.45
N VAL A 137 17.53 2.01 14.84
CA VAL A 137 16.71 2.90 14.00
C VAL A 137 17.56 4.03 13.47
N LYS A 138 17.65 4.15 12.15
CA LYS A 138 18.31 5.25 11.46
C LYS A 138 17.29 6.00 10.62
N THR A 139 17.13 7.28 10.88
CA THR A 139 16.29 8.16 10.05
C THR A 139 17.09 8.69 8.84
N GLY A 140 16.39 9.24 7.83
CA GLY A 140 17.06 9.89 6.70
C GLY A 140 17.98 11.05 7.13
N GLU A 141 17.67 11.73 8.23
CA GLU A 141 18.49 12.79 8.82
C GLU A 141 19.77 12.24 9.44
N ASP A 142 19.68 11.10 10.16
CA ASP A 142 20.84 10.43 10.76
C ASP A 142 21.83 9.96 9.69
N LEU A 143 21.31 9.47 8.57
CA LEU A 143 22.12 8.93 7.46
C LEU A 143 22.78 10.02 6.61
N LYS A 144 22.30 11.27 6.67
CA LYS A 144 22.81 12.42 5.86
C LYS A 144 22.97 12.09 4.38
N LEU A 145 22.04 11.30 3.84
CA LEU A 145 22.09 10.87 2.44
C LEU A 145 22.00 12.08 1.50
N PRO A 146 22.72 12.06 0.37
CA PRO A 146 22.62 13.10 -0.65
C PRO A 146 21.26 13.01 -1.36
N ILE A 147 20.23 13.58 -0.76
CA ILE A 147 18.88 13.61 -1.35
C ILE A 147 18.79 14.76 -2.34
N PRO A 148 18.43 14.50 -3.61
CA PRO A 148 18.22 15.55 -4.60
C PRO A 148 17.14 16.53 -4.15
N LYS A 149 17.41 17.83 -4.29
CA LYS A 149 16.40 18.85 -3.95
C LYS A 149 15.29 18.84 -4.98
N VAL A 150 14.06 18.80 -4.50
CA VAL A 150 12.88 18.94 -5.36
C VAL A 150 12.80 20.36 -5.87
N ALA A 151 12.67 20.54 -7.18
CA ALA A 151 12.49 21.85 -7.79
C ALA A 151 11.27 22.55 -7.19
N GLY A 152 11.45 23.76 -6.69
CA GLY A 152 10.38 24.51 -6.00
C GLY A 152 10.05 24.03 -4.58
N GLY A 153 10.85 23.10 -4.01
CA GLY A 153 10.73 22.61 -2.63
C GLY A 153 9.52 21.73 -2.33
N LYS A 154 8.60 21.53 -3.28
CA LYS A 154 7.38 20.74 -3.12
C LYS A 154 7.08 19.93 -4.40
N PRO A 155 6.47 18.73 -4.27
CA PRO A 155 5.94 18.01 -5.42
C PRO A 155 4.90 18.85 -6.17
N LYS A 156 4.96 18.85 -7.50
CA LYS A 156 3.94 19.50 -8.34
C LYS A 156 2.71 18.59 -8.42
N VAL A 157 1.56 19.08 -7.99
CA VAL A 157 0.28 18.39 -8.15
C VAL A 157 -0.39 18.88 -9.42
N VAL A 158 -0.75 17.98 -10.31
CA VAL A 158 -1.51 18.26 -11.55
C VAL A 158 -2.91 17.64 -11.39
N PRO A 159 -3.92 18.44 -11.05
CA PRO A 159 -5.28 17.92 -10.90
C PRO A 159 -5.91 17.62 -12.27
N ALA A 160 -6.65 16.52 -12.33
CA ALA A 160 -7.54 16.20 -13.43
C ALA A 160 -9.00 16.40 -12.96
N PRO A 161 -9.80 17.26 -13.59
CA PRO A 161 -11.18 17.48 -13.19
C PRO A 161 -12.02 16.22 -13.41
N ALA A 162 -13.00 16.00 -12.54
CA ALA A 162 -13.92 14.87 -12.71
C ALA A 162 -14.83 15.12 -13.91
N SER A 163 -14.77 14.21 -14.90
CA SER A 163 -15.63 14.26 -16.08
C SER A 163 -17.08 13.87 -15.74
N GLU A 164 -18.04 14.28 -16.57
CA GLU A 164 -19.45 13.90 -16.38
C GLU A 164 -19.68 12.37 -16.42
N PRO A 165 -19.04 11.57 -17.30
CA PRO A 165 -19.09 10.11 -17.21
C PRO A 165 -18.59 9.58 -15.87
N LEU A 166 -17.48 10.12 -15.33
CA LEU A 166 -16.96 9.71 -14.02
C LEU A 166 -17.94 10.04 -12.89
N LYS A 167 -18.54 11.23 -12.89
CA LYS A 167 -19.52 11.62 -11.87
C LYS A 167 -20.75 10.68 -11.88
N ARG A 168 -21.27 10.36 -13.06
CA ARG A 168 -22.36 9.38 -13.20
C ARG A 168 -21.97 8.01 -12.70
N TYR A 169 -20.77 7.54 -13.04
CA TYR A 169 -20.30 6.24 -12.57
C TYR A 169 -20.14 6.20 -11.05
N VAL A 170 -19.60 7.27 -10.43
CA VAL A 170 -19.51 7.40 -8.98
C VAL A 170 -20.90 7.31 -8.33
N ALA A 171 -21.92 7.90 -8.90
CA ALA A 171 -23.30 7.76 -8.40
C ALA A 171 -23.78 6.28 -8.40
N THR A 172 -23.41 5.50 -9.41
CA THR A 172 -23.72 4.04 -9.42
C THR A 172 -22.94 3.29 -8.34
N LEU A 173 -21.70 3.69 -8.06
CA LEU A 173 -20.91 3.09 -6.98
C LEU A 173 -21.51 3.38 -5.60
N VAL A 174 -22.03 4.61 -5.39
CA VAL A 174 -22.76 4.97 -4.16
C VAL A 174 -23.99 4.08 -3.99
N ALA A 175 -24.82 3.93 -5.02
CA ALA A 175 -26.01 3.06 -4.98
C ALA A 175 -25.64 1.59 -4.68
N ARG A 176 -24.54 1.07 -5.28
CA ARG A 176 -24.03 -0.28 -4.99
C ARG A 176 -23.58 -0.40 -3.52
N ALA A 177 -22.88 0.57 -3.00
CA ALA A 177 -22.42 0.59 -1.62
C ALA A 177 -23.58 0.62 -0.63
N GLU A 178 -24.63 1.41 -0.91
CA GLU A 178 -25.86 1.45 -0.11
C GLU A 178 -26.58 0.10 -0.12
N ALA A 179 -26.73 -0.53 -1.28
CA ALA A 179 -27.33 -1.84 -1.41
C ALA A 179 -26.58 -2.93 -0.60
N ILE A 180 -25.23 -2.89 -0.61
CA ILE A 180 -24.41 -3.81 0.19
C ILE A 180 -24.59 -3.55 1.69
N ARG A 181 -24.68 -2.28 2.12
CA ARG A 181 -24.87 -1.91 3.53
C ARG A 181 -26.25 -2.22 4.07
N ALA A 182 -27.28 -2.03 3.26
CA ALA A 182 -28.66 -2.28 3.67
C ALA A 182 -28.90 -3.70 4.18
N GLY A 183 -27.92 -4.58 3.96
CA GLY A 183 -27.93 -5.95 4.48
C GLY A 183 -29.11 -6.77 3.95
N GLY A 184 -28.96 -8.05 3.91
CA GLY A 184 -29.97 -8.97 3.42
C GLY A 184 -29.43 -9.73 2.22
N HIS A 185 -30.03 -10.90 1.93
CA HIS A 185 -29.64 -11.82 0.85
C HIS A 185 -29.68 -11.24 -0.58
N LYS A 186 -29.73 -9.90 -0.73
CA LYS A 186 -29.91 -9.22 -2.03
C LYS A 186 -28.63 -9.11 -2.85
N VAL A 187 -27.46 -9.12 -2.23
CA VAL A 187 -26.18 -9.03 -2.93
C VAL A 187 -25.26 -10.14 -2.45
N ASP A 188 -24.89 -11.06 -3.33
CA ASP A 188 -23.90 -12.10 -3.03
C ASP A 188 -22.50 -11.42 -2.89
N PRO A 189 -21.82 -11.54 -1.74
CA PRO A 189 -20.48 -10.95 -1.54
C PRO A 189 -19.42 -11.44 -2.54
N ARG A 190 -19.65 -12.56 -3.20
CA ARG A 190 -18.78 -13.08 -4.26
C ARG A 190 -18.96 -12.32 -5.58
N ILE A 191 -20.15 -11.76 -5.80
CA ILE A 191 -20.49 -11.00 -7.01
C ILE A 191 -20.15 -9.54 -6.81
N ASP A 192 -20.56 -8.94 -5.68
CA ASP A 192 -20.27 -7.54 -5.35
C ASP A 192 -20.05 -7.34 -3.84
N ASN A 193 -19.07 -6.50 -3.51
CA ASN A 193 -18.69 -6.19 -2.13
C ASN A 193 -17.98 -4.82 -2.07
N MET A 194 -17.81 -4.27 -0.86
CA MET A 194 -17.19 -2.95 -0.66
C MET A 194 -15.77 -2.85 -1.23
N LEU A 195 -14.98 -3.95 -1.22
CA LEU A 195 -13.64 -3.96 -1.82
C LEU A 195 -13.72 -3.77 -3.34
N LYS A 196 -14.66 -4.45 -4.00
CA LYS A 196 -14.89 -4.32 -5.43
C LYS A 196 -15.38 -2.91 -5.79
N VAL A 197 -16.34 -2.37 -5.05
CA VAL A 197 -16.83 -0.98 -5.22
C VAL A 197 -15.67 0.02 -5.13
N THR A 198 -14.84 -0.11 -4.10
CA THR A 198 -13.68 0.77 -3.90
C THR A 198 -12.65 0.61 -5.02
N THR A 199 -12.38 -0.63 -5.45
CA THR A 199 -11.44 -0.93 -6.53
C THR A 199 -11.93 -0.37 -7.86
N ASP A 200 -13.21 -0.53 -8.17
CA ASP A 200 -13.84 0.01 -9.38
C ASP A 200 -13.80 1.54 -9.36
N GLY A 201 -14.03 2.18 -8.21
CA GLY A 201 -13.90 3.62 -8.06
C GLY A 201 -12.48 4.13 -8.32
N ARG A 202 -11.47 3.45 -7.80
CA ARG A 202 -10.07 3.80 -8.05
C ARG A 202 -9.68 3.62 -9.52
N LYS A 203 -10.14 2.55 -10.16
CA LYS A 203 -9.94 2.31 -11.60
C LYS A 203 -10.61 3.40 -12.44
N ALA A 204 -11.89 3.69 -12.19
CA ALA A 204 -12.62 4.75 -12.90
C ALA A 204 -11.98 6.13 -12.72
N ALA A 205 -11.47 6.43 -11.53
CA ALA A 205 -10.76 7.67 -11.25
C ALA A 205 -9.41 7.78 -11.97
N LEU A 206 -8.77 6.67 -12.33
CA LEU A 206 -7.58 6.66 -13.18
C LEU A 206 -7.96 6.83 -14.64
N ASP A 207 -8.81 5.96 -15.16
CA ASP A 207 -9.36 6.02 -16.51
C ASP A 207 -10.65 5.21 -16.59
N MET A 208 -11.71 5.82 -17.15
CA MET A 208 -13.03 5.18 -17.29
C MET A 208 -12.99 3.89 -18.12
N ARG A 209 -12.07 3.78 -19.08
CA ARG A 209 -11.89 2.58 -19.92
C ARG A 209 -11.46 1.34 -19.14
N LEU A 210 -11.01 1.49 -17.88
CA LEU A 210 -10.68 0.37 -16.98
C LEU A 210 -11.93 -0.30 -16.38
N VAL A 211 -13.06 0.37 -16.39
CA VAL A 211 -14.34 -0.12 -15.84
C VAL A 211 -15.43 -0.21 -16.90
N ASP A 212 -15.33 0.56 -17.95
CA ASP A 212 -16.23 0.57 -19.11
C ASP A 212 -15.39 0.54 -20.39
N PRO A 213 -15.23 -0.62 -21.04
CA PRO A 213 -14.47 -0.72 -22.30
C PRO A 213 -15.02 0.14 -23.45
N GLY A 214 -16.28 0.55 -23.37
CA GLY A 214 -16.92 1.45 -24.37
C GLY A 214 -16.70 2.94 -24.08
N ALA A 215 -16.06 3.29 -22.96
CA ALA A 215 -15.82 4.69 -22.63
C ALA A 215 -14.84 5.35 -23.59
N MET A 216 -15.10 6.62 -23.91
CA MET A 216 -14.20 7.42 -24.74
C MET A 216 -12.95 7.85 -24.00
N ASP A 217 -11.85 8.03 -24.74
CA ASP A 217 -10.64 8.68 -24.26
C ASP A 217 -10.89 10.19 -24.06
N LEU A 218 -10.93 10.60 -22.79
CA LEU A 218 -11.24 11.99 -22.46
C LEU A 218 -9.95 12.82 -22.35
N PRO A 219 -9.85 13.97 -23.05
CA PRO A 219 -8.64 14.80 -23.08
C PRO A 219 -8.10 15.17 -21.70
N ASP A 220 -9.01 15.45 -20.74
CA ASP A 220 -8.66 15.85 -19.38
C ASP A 220 -8.53 14.68 -18.40
N SER A 221 -8.47 13.43 -18.87
CA SER A 221 -8.24 12.27 -18.00
C SER A 221 -6.87 12.33 -17.31
N LYS A 222 -6.72 11.65 -16.16
CA LYS A 222 -5.43 11.58 -15.45
C LYS A 222 -4.31 11.04 -16.36
N VAL A 223 -4.62 10.02 -17.18
CA VAL A 223 -3.66 9.44 -18.12
C VAL A 223 -3.21 10.49 -19.14
N ASN A 224 -4.14 11.26 -19.72
CA ASN A 224 -3.78 12.30 -20.69
C ASN A 224 -3.00 13.45 -20.06
N LYS A 225 -3.38 13.91 -18.85
CA LYS A 225 -2.60 14.91 -18.10
C LYS A 225 -1.18 14.41 -17.78
N ALA A 226 -1.04 13.14 -17.42
CA ALA A 226 0.29 12.55 -17.20
C ALA A 226 1.11 12.52 -18.50
N VAL A 227 0.52 12.14 -19.62
CA VAL A 227 1.19 12.19 -20.94
C VAL A 227 1.67 13.60 -21.28
N GLU A 228 0.85 14.63 -21.04
CA GLU A 228 1.24 16.02 -21.27
C GLU A 228 2.45 16.43 -20.42
N GLU A 229 2.44 16.11 -19.11
CA GLU A 229 3.56 16.44 -18.24
C GLU A 229 4.84 15.65 -18.59
N ILE A 230 4.72 14.38 -18.94
CA ILE A 230 5.85 13.56 -19.40
C ILE A 230 6.48 14.18 -20.65
N LEU A 231 5.66 14.56 -21.65
CA LEU A 231 6.14 15.20 -22.87
C LEU A 231 6.81 16.54 -22.60
N ARG A 232 6.22 17.36 -21.75
CA ARG A 232 6.79 18.65 -21.34
C ARG A 232 8.18 18.46 -20.71
N LEU A 233 8.29 17.51 -19.78
CA LEU A 233 9.56 17.20 -19.12
C LEU A 233 10.54 16.57 -20.11
N TRP A 234 10.10 15.65 -20.97
CA TRP A 234 10.96 15.04 -21.99
C TRP A 234 11.55 16.10 -22.94
N ALA A 235 10.75 17.01 -23.44
CA ALA A 235 11.20 18.07 -24.32
C ALA A 235 12.22 19.00 -23.63
N SER A 236 11.94 19.39 -22.37
CA SER A 236 12.80 20.34 -21.63
C SER A 236 14.14 19.75 -21.19
N THR A 237 14.24 18.43 -21.04
CA THR A 237 15.43 17.74 -20.54
C THR A 237 16.07 16.80 -21.55
N LYS A 238 15.66 16.86 -22.81
CA LYS A 238 16.14 16.01 -23.92
C LYS A 238 17.66 16.16 -24.12
N LYS A 239 18.17 17.37 -24.04
CA LYS A 239 19.60 17.65 -24.20
C LYS A 239 20.45 16.99 -23.13
N ASP A 240 19.94 16.92 -21.90
CA ASP A 240 20.61 16.36 -20.74
C ASP A 240 20.40 14.84 -20.59
N ARG A 241 19.58 14.22 -21.46
CA ARG A 241 19.25 12.80 -21.47
C ARG A 241 18.78 12.28 -20.09
N LEU A 242 17.95 13.06 -19.39
CA LEU A 242 17.50 12.67 -18.05
C LEU A 242 16.44 11.55 -18.12
N THR A 243 16.58 10.57 -17.22
CA THR A 243 15.63 9.47 -17.07
C THR A 243 14.40 9.91 -16.27
N ARG A 244 13.24 9.33 -16.58
CA ARG A 244 11.97 9.55 -15.87
C ARG A 244 11.38 8.23 -15.46
N LEU A 245 10.95 8.16 -14.20
CA LEU A 245 10.20 7.04 -13.67
C LEU A 245 8.73 7.43 -13.57
N VAL A 246 7.85 6.59 -14.11
CA VAL A 246 6.40 6.79 -14.07
C VAL A 246 5.76 5.62 -13.34
N PHE A 247 5.03 5.91 -12.27
CA PHE A 247 4.34 4.91 -11.46
C PHE A 247 2.83 5.03 -11.68
N ILE A 248 2.17 3.90 -11.91
CA ILE A 248 0.71 3.81 -12.07
C ILE A 248 0.22 2.68 -11.16
N ASP A 249 -0.70 2.98 -10.24
CA ASP A 249 -1.18 2.03 -9.22
C ASP A 249 -2.01 0.87 -9.79
N PHE A 250 -2.62 1.06 -10.96
CA PHE A 250 -3.50 0.09 -11.59
C PHE A 250 -3.12 -0.17 -13.04
N SER A 251 -3.74 -1.21 -13.62
CA SER A 251 -3.56 -1.53 -15.04
C SER A 251 -2.13 -1.98 -15.37
N THR A 252 -1.51 -2.74 -14.46
CA THR A 252 -0.21 -3.37 -14.73
C THR A 252 -0.21 -4.01 -16.12
N PRO A 253 0.85 -3.83 -16.92
CA PRO A 253 0.93 -4.40 -18.25
C PRO A 253 0.72 -5.92 -18.22
N ALA A 254 -0.08 -6.43 -19.12
CA ALA A 254 -0.16 -7.87 -19.33
C ALA A 254 1.19 -8.42 -19.85
N ALA A 255 1.41 -9.73 -19.74
CA ALA A 255 2.54 -10.37 -20.36
C ALA A 255 2.63 -10.00 -21.87
N LYS A 256 3.83 -9.88 -22.42
CA LYS A 256 4.05 -9.41 -23.81
C LYS A 256 3.08 -10.04 -24.84
N ALA A 257 2.82 -11.37 -24.71
CA ALA A 257 1.92 -12.11 -25.60
C ALA A 257 0.42 -11.76 -25.46
N GLU A 258 0.03 -11.08 -24.39
CA GLU A 258 -1.36 -10.74 -24.06
C GLU A 258 -1.68 -9.26 -24.21
N ARG A 259 -0.68 -8.44 -24.54
CA ARG A 259 -0.85 -6.99 -24.73
C ARG A 259 -1.78 -6.68 -25.88
N GLY A 260 -2.57 -5.63 -25.72
CA GLY A 260 -3.56 -5.23 -26.72
C GLY A 260 -4.91 -5.97 -26.67
N LYS A 261 -5.03 -7.07 -25.92
CA LYS A 261 -6.32 -7.78 -25.76
C LYS A 261 -7.32 -7.05 -24.85
N LYS A 262 -6.80 -6.28 -23.90
CA LYS A 262 -7.59 -5.44 -22.99
C LYS A 262 -6.96 -4.08 -22.86
N PHE A 263 -7.76 -3.07 -22.55
CA PHE A 263 -7.24 -1.73 -22.28
C PHE A 263 -6.25 -1.76 -21.12
N SER A 264 -5.09 -1.13 -21.34
CA SER A 264 -4.05 -0.92 -20.35
C SER A 264 -3.63 0.55 -20.38
N ALA A 265 -3.62 1.21 -19.21
CA ALA A 265 -3.17 2.59 -19.10
C ALA A 265 -1.68 2.73 -19.48
N TYR A 266 -0.87 1.70 -19.25
CA TYR A 266 0.54 1.66 -19.66
C TYR A 266 0.69 1.65 -21.18
N ASP A 267 -0.03 0.75 -21.86
CA ASP A 267 0.05 0.63 -23.32
C ASP A 267 -0.52 1.86 -24.01
N ASP A 268 -1.62 2.42 -23.51
CA ASP A 268 -2.23 3.66 -24.01
C ASP A 268 -1.27 4.85 -23.84
N MET A 269 -0.63 4.99 -22.67
CA MET A 269 0.35 6.03 -22.43
C MET A 269 1.55 5.89 -23.36
N LYS A 270 2.12 4.69 -23.51
CA LYS A 270 3.22 4.41 -24.45
C LYS A 270 2.84 4.81 -25.88
N ALA A 271 1.67 4.34 -26.34
CA ALA A 271 1.19 4.66 -27.70
C ALA A 271 1.00 6.18 -27.92
N LYS A 272 0.50 6.89 -26.90
CA LYS A 272 0.34 8.36 -26.96
C LYS A 272 1.66 9.09 -27.01
N LEU A 273 2.65 8.67 -26.23
CA LEU A 273 3.99 9.24 -26.22
C LEU A 273 4.68 9.04 -27.57
N ILE A 274 4.61 7.83 -28.14
CA ILE A 274 5.17 7.54 -29.48
C ILE A 274 4.52 8.40 -30.56
N ARG A 275 3.18 8.49 -30.58
CA ARG A 275 2.45 9.34 -31.52
C ARG A 275 2.84 10.82 -31.46
N ARG A 276 3.30 11.28 -30.29
CA ARG A 276 3.76 12.65 -30.05
C ARG A 276 5.27 12.83 -30.19
N GLY A 277 5.98 11.85 -30.79
CA GLY A 277 7.37 11.95 -31.20
C GLY A 277 8.43 11.49 -30.20
N VAL A 278 8.04 10.81 -29.11
CA VAL A 278 9.01 10.12 -28.25
C VAL A 278 9.43 8.82 -28.96
N PRO A 279 10.72 8.58 -29.20
CA PRO A 279 11.18 7.33 -29.81
C PRO A 279 10.80 6.13 -28.94
N GLU A 280 10.32 5.05 -29.58
CA GLU A 280 9.92 3.85 -28.85
C GLU A 280 11.07 3.26 -28.00
N ALA A 281 12.29 3.35 -28.50
CA ALA A 281 13.50 2.88 -27.80
C ALA A 281 13.80 3.64 -26.49
N GLU A 282 13.16 4.82 -26.27
CA GLU A 282 13.28 5.59 -25.05
C GLU A 282 12.19 5.25 -24.02
N ILE A 283 11.31 4.28 -24.31
CA ILE A 283 10.20 3.89 -23.42
C ILE A 283 10.29 2.40 -23.09
N ALA A 284 10.46 2.11 -21.81
CA ALA A 284 10.52 0.75 -21.30
C ALA A 284 9.54 0.53 -20.15
N PHE A 285 9.01 -0.69 -20.03
CA PHE A 285 8.24 -1.12 -18.86
C PHE A 285 9.16 -1.95 -17.95
N MET A 286 9.29 -1.57 -16.68
CA MET A 286 10.07 -2.33 -15.69
C MET A 286 9.63 -3.81 -15.62
N HIS A 287 8.36 -4.08 -15.90
CA HIS A 287 7.80 -5.45 -15.93
C HIS A 287 8.38 -6.35 -17.04
N ASP A 288 9.07 -5.79 -18.00
CA ASP A 288 9.72 -6.54 -19.08
C ASP A 288 11.15 -6.96 -18.76
N TYR A 289 11.69 -6.51 -17.61
CA TYR A 289 13.09 -6.66 -17.20
C TYR A 289 13.16 -7.26 -15.78
N ASN A 290 12.45 -8.37 -15.55
CA ASN A 290 12.34 -9.00 -14.22
C ASN A 290 13.32 -10.17 -14.02
N THR A 291 14.19 -10.46 -14.98
CA THR A 291 15.18 -11.54 -14.90
C THR A 291 16.59 -10.97 -14.93
N ASP A 292 17.52 -11.62 -14.23
CA ASP A 292 18.95 -11.23 -14.20
C ASP A 292 19.64 -11.30 -15.57
N ALA A 293 18.95 -11.81 -16.59
CA ALA A 293 19.45 -11.95 -17.96
C ALA A 293 18.97 -10.84 -18.91
N GLU A 294 18.13 -9.94 -18.44
CA GLU A 294 17.54 -8.81 -19.18
C GLU A 294 17.88 -7.45 -18.53
#